data_d9b6425a031e8446789e899f8c990ff4
#
_entry.id   d9b6425a031e8446789e899f8c990ff4
#
_cell.length_a   1.000
_cell.length_b   1.000
_cell.length_c   1.000
_cell.angle_alpha   90.00
_cell.angle_beta   90.00
_cell.angle_gamma   90.00
#
_symmetry.space_group_name_H-M   'P 1'
#
loop_
_entity.id
_entity.type
_entity.pdbx_description
1 polymer ?
#
loop_
_entity_poly.entity_id
_entity_poly.type
_entity_poly.pdbx_seq_one_letter_code
_entity_poly.pdbx_strand_id
1 'polypeptide(L)'
;MTDATPTRRKQFADAVVAAAERAGYTGHGRNARFARDTGMTESSVGRMFNGQAIPEPRFFQAISDAAGIHPGVLFAEAGLMSHKSLQSLSETDRSQVISSLTPEEVADRFEIRDEVGRQMLYATIERLKRLEEGDASESDNHGGSAAQM
;
A
#
# COMPACT_ATOMS: atom_id res chain seq x y z
N MET A 1 13.33 -23.10 5.83
CA MET A 1 11.96 -23.49 5.46
C MET A 1 11.02 -22.98 6.52
N THR A 2 10.30 -21.93 6.25
CA THR A 2 9.23 -21.47 7.14
C THR A 2 7.99 -22.27 6.77
N ASP A 3 7.73 -23.33 7.53
CA ASP A 3 6.46 -24.04 7.42
C ASP A 3 5.34 -23.07 7.81
N ALA A 4 4.70 -22.52 6.80
CA ALA A 4 3.53 -21.69 7.01
C ALA A 4 2.47 -22.54 7.71
N THR A 5 2.03 -22.11 8.90
CA THR A 5 0.98 -22.80 9.64
C THR A 5 -0.28 -22.93 8.78
N PRO A 6 -1.12 -23.96 8.96
CA PRO A 6 -2.37 -24.11 8.22
C PRO A 6 -3.24 -22.85 8.23
N THR A 7 -3.28 -22.12 9.35
CA THR A 7 -3.99 -20.86 9.50
C THR A 7 -3.44 -19.77 8.57
N ARG A 8 -2.12 -19.65 8.46
CA ARG A 8 -1.48 -18.65 7.59
C ARG A 8 -1.71 -18.95 6.10
N ARG A 9 -1.63 -20.21 5.71
CA ARG A 9 -1.94 -20.63 4.34
C ARG A 9 -3.37 -20.27 3.95
N LYS A 10 -4.30 -20.46 4.88
CA LYS A 10 -5.70 -20.09 4.68
C LYS A 10 -5.89 -18.56 4.58
N GLN A 11 -5.26 -17.78 5.46
CA GLN A 11 -5.32 -16.30 5.41
C GLN A 11 -4.77 -15.77 4.08
N PHE A 12 -3.64 -16.30 3.64
CA PHE A 12 -3.07 -15.96 2.34
C PHE A 12 -4.04 -16.30 1.19
N ALA A 13 -4.60 -17.51 1.20
CA ALA A 13 -5.58 -17.94 0.21
C ALA A 13 -6.82 -17.03 0.19
N ASP A 14 -7.39 -16.73 1.34
CA ASP A 14 -8.58 -15.88 1.47
C ASP A 14 -8.33 -14.48 0.89
N ALA A 15 -7.17 -13.88 1.17
CA ALA A 15 -6.77 -12.57 0.64
C ALA A 15 -6.62 -12.60 -0.88
N VAL A 16 -5.92 -13.59 -1.42
CA VAL A 16 -5.68 -13.71 -2.87
C VAL A 16 -6.95 -14.07 -3.62
N VAL A 17 -7.75 -14.99 -3.10
CA VAL A 17 -9.03 -15.38 -3.74
C VAL A 17 -9.99 -14.19 -3.80
N ALA A 18 -10.15 -13.44 -2.71
CA ALA A 18 -11.00 -12.26 -2.67
C ALA A 18 -10.54 -11.19 -3.68
N ALA A 19 -9.24 -10.98 -3.81
CA ALA A 19 -8.67 -10.05 -4.77
C ALA A 19 -8.84 -10.55 -6.22
N ALA A 20 -8.57 -11.82 -6.48
CA ALA A 20 -8.73 -12.44 -7.79
C ALA A 20 -10.18 -12.39 -8.28
N GLU A 21 -11.16 -12.66 -7.41
CA GLU A 21 -12.58 -12.56 -7.73
C GLU A 21 -12.98 -11.12 -8.11
N ARG A 22 -12.50 -10.13 -7.39
CA ARG A 22 -12.70 -8.71 -7.74
C ARG A 22 -12.05 -8.33 -9.09
N ALA A 23 -10.94 -8.98 -9.43
CA ALA A 23 -10.26 -8.78 -10.71
C ALA A 23 -10.89 -9.57 -11.88
N GLY A 24 -11.96 -10.34 -11.63
CA GLY A 24 -12.70 -11.08 -12.66
C GLY A 24 -12.33 -12.55 -12.82
N TYR A 25 -11.48 -13.11 -11.96
CA TYR A 25 -11.17 -14.54 -11.94
C TYR A 25 -12.24 -15.33 -11.19
N THR A 26 -13.38 -15.53 -11.84
CA THR A 26 -14.54 -16.24 -11.30
C THR A 26 -14.94 -17.40 -12.21
N GLY A 27 -15.72 -18.33 -11.66
CA GLY A 27 -16.32 -19.41 -12.42
C GLY A 27 -15.36 -20.50 -12.90
N HIS A 28 -15.82 -21.24 -13.88
CA HIS A 28 -15.06 -22.36 -14.42
C HIS A 28 -13.81 -21.90 -15.17
N GLY A 29 -12.69 -22.60 -15.00
CA GLY A 29 -11.42 -22.27 -15.64
C GLY A 29 -10.66 -21.08 -15.04
N ARG A 30 -11.10 -20.54 -13.87
CA ARG A 30 -10.41 -19.43 -13.20
C ARG A 30 -8.95 -19.76 -12.89
N ASN A 31 -8.66 -21.00 -12.46
CA ASN A 31 -7.29 -21.42 -12.12
C ASN A 31 -6.38 -21.41 -13.35
N ALA A 32 -6.87 -21.90 -14.47
CA ALA A 32 -6.12 -21.90 -15.74
C ALA A 32 -5.82 -20.48 -16.25
N ARG A 33 -6.80 -19.58 -16.16
CA ARG A 33 -6.60 -18.17 -16.54
C ARG A 33 -5.59 -17.47 -15.62
N PHE A 34 -5.74 -17.65 -14.31
CA PHE A 34 -4.83 -17.08 -13.33
C PHE A 34 -3.41 -17.64 -13.46
N ALA A 35 -3.28 -18.94 -13.71
CA ALA A 35 -1.99 -19.60 -13.98
C ALA A 35 -1.29 -19.01 -15.19
N ARG A 36 -2.01 -18.83 -16.29
CA ARG A 36 -1.46 -18.22 -17.53
C ARG A 36 -0.98 -16.78 -17.27
N ASP A 37 -1.77 -15.98 -16.56
CA ASP A 37 -1.47 -14.55 -16.33
C ASP A 37 -0.34 -14.34 -15.30
N THR A 38 -0.12 -15.29 -14.41
CA THR A 38 0.94 -15.23 -13.38
C THR A 38 2.20 -16.04 -13.71
N GLY A 39 2.16 -16.87 -14.75
CA GLY A 39 3.26 -17.79 -15.07
C GLY A 39 3.37 -18.98 -14.10
N MET A 40 2.37 -19.20 -13.25
CA MET A 40 2.29 -20.36 -12.37
C MET A 40 1.70 -21.58 -13.10
N THR A 41 1.86 -22.78 -12.52
CA THR A 41 1.11 -23.94 -12.99
C THR A 41 -0.31 -23.92 -12.45
N GLU A 42 -1.26 -24.48 -13.16
CA GLU A 42 -2.65 -24.56 -12.71
C GLU A 42 -2.80 -25.32 -11.39
N SER A 43 -2.01 -26.39 -11.20
CA SER A 43 -1.97 -27.12 -9.94
C SER A 43 -1.45 -26.28 -8.75
N SER A 44 -0.45 -25.42 -8.98
CA SER A 44 0.06 -24.49 -7.97
C SER A 44 -0.99 -23.43 -7.60
N VAL A 45 -1.69 -22.89 -8.57
CA VAL A 45 -2.82 -21.96 -8.36
C VAL A 45 -3.93 -22.65 -7.56
N GLY A 46 -4.30 -23.86 -7.92
CA GLY A 46 -5.31 -24.65 -7.19
C GLY A 46 -4.95 -24.87 -5.73
N ARG A 47 -3.71 -25.26 -5.44
CA ARG A 47 -3.22 -25.40 -4.06
C ARG A 47 -3.19 -24.09 -3.29
N MET A 48 -2.79 -23.02 -3.93
CA MET A 48 -2.81 -21.68 -3.32
C MET A 48 -4.24 -21.25 -2.98
N PHE A 49 -5.18 -21.35 -3.91
CA PHE A 49 -6.58 -20.96 -3.70
C PHE A 49 -7.30 -21.81 -2.64
N ASN A 50 -6.89 -23.07 -2.49
CA ASN A 50 -7.43 -23.99 -1.48
C ASN A 50 -6.77 -23.85 -0.10
N GLY A 51 -5.82 -22.95 0.07
CA GLY A 51 -5.10 -22.79 1.35
C GLY A 51 -4.16 -23.93 1.69
N GLN A 52 -3.70 -24.67 0.70
CA GLN A 52 -2.80 -25.81 0.86
C GLN A 52 -1.31 -25.42 0.76
N ALA A 53 -1.01 -24.34 0.03
CA ALA A 53 0.34 -23.86 -0.15
C ALA A 53 0.38 -22.34 -0.34
N ILE A 54 1.47 -21.71 0.11
CA ILE A 54 1.84 -20.34 -0.26
C ILE A 54 2.87 -20.46 -1.38
N PRO A 55 2.69 -19.78 -2.52
CA PRO A 55 3.65 -19.83 -3.62
C PRO A 55 4.98 -19.17 -3.23
N GLU A 56 6.02 -19.45 -4.01
CA GLU A 56 7.32 -18.80 -3.82
C GLU A 56 7.21 -17.28 -4.02
N PRO A 57 7.96 -16.47 -3.24
CA PRO A 57 7.91 -15.01 -3.31
C PRO A 57 8.16 -14.43 -4.71
N ARG A 58 8.88 -15.13 -5.57
CA ARG A 58 9.12 -14.72 -6.97
C ARG A 58 7.84 -14.54 -7.79
N PHE A 59 6.74 -15.20 -7.40
CA PHE A 59 5.44 -15.08 -8.06
C PHE A 59 4.58 -13.94 -7.48
N PHE A 60 4.97 -13.32 -6.37
CA PHE A 60 4.15 -12.33 -5.68
C PHE A 60 3.88 -11.09 -6.54
N GLN A 61 4.85 -10.65 -7.33
CA GLN A 61 4.64 -9.53 -8.24
C GLN A 61 3.61 -9.88 -9.33
N ALA A 62 3.72 -11.05 -9.94
CA ALA A 62 2.77 -11.49 -10.95
C ALA A 62 1.35 -11.69 -10.38
N ILE A 63 1.24 -12.23 -9.16
CA ILE A 63 -0.03 -12.36 -8.43
C ILE A 63 -0.61 -10.97 -8.12
N SER A 64 0.22 -10.05 -7.68
CA SER A 64 -0.14 -8.65 -7.43
C SER A 64 -0.73 -7.99 -8.67
N ASP A 65 -0.06 -8.13 -9.80
CA ASP A 65 -0.47 -7.54 -11.08
C ASP A 65 -1.79 -8.14 -11.59
N ALA A 66 -1.94 -9.47 -11.49
CA ALA A 66 -3.13 -10.17 -11.94
C ALA A 66 -4.35 -9.92 -11.05
N ALA A 67 -4.18 -10.00 -9.72
CA ALA A 67 -5.28 -9.88 -8.76
C ALA A 67 -5.56 -8.45 -8.31
N GLY A 68 -4.70 -7.48 -8.64
CA GLY A 68 -4.83 -6.10 -8.18
C GLY A 68 -4.65 -5.94 -6.66
N ILE A 69 -3.84 -6.79 -6.05
CA ILE A 69 -3.50 -6.74 -4.63
C ILE A 69 -2.08 -6.19 -4.45
N HIS A 70 -1.89 -5.32 -3.46
CA HIS A 70 -0.57 -4.74 -3.21
C HIS A 70 0.45 -5.84 -2.83
N PRO A 71 1.67 -5.86 -3.41
CA PRO A 71 2.66 -6.91 -3.11
C PRO A 71 2.98 -7.04 -1.63
N GLY A 72 3.06 -5.93 -0.90
CA GLY A 72 3.32 -5.90 0.53
C GLY A 72 2.29 -6.68 1.35
N VAL A 73 1.02 -6.70 0.91
CA VAL A 73 -0.02 -7.51 1.55
C VAL A 73 0.29 -9.00 1.41
N LEU A 74 0.75 -9.43 0.22
CA LEU A 74 1.16 -10.82 -0.01
C LEU A 74 2.34 -11.23 0.88
N PHE A 75 3.33 -10.35 1.05
CA PHE A 75 4.45 -10.59 1.97
C PHE A 75 4.01 -10.66 3.43
N ALA A 76 3.07 -9.81 3.85
CA ALA A 76 2.53 -9.82 5.20
C ALA A 76 1.70 -11.09 5.47
N GLU A 77 0.79 -11.44 4.57
CA GLU A 77 -0.03 -12.67 4.69
C GLU A 77 0.80 -13.96 4.61
N ALA A 78 1.88 -13.94 3.84
CA ALA A 78 2.86 -15.04 3.81
C ALA A 78 3.72 -15.11 5.10
N GLY A 79 3.68 -14.08 5.95
CA GLY A 79 4.47 -13.99 7.18
C GLY A 79 5.93 -13.62 6.95
N LEU A 80 6.27 -13.11 5.79
CA LEU A 80 7.61 -12.62 5.45
C LEU A 80 7.83 -11.17 5.89
N MET A 81 6.74 -10.47 6.22
CA MET A 81 6.73 -9.09 6.70
C MET A 81 5.62 -8.92 7.74
N SER A 82 5.80 -8.04 8.71
CA SER A 82 4.72 -7.69 9.64
C SER A 82 3.79 -6.65 9.02
N HIS A 83 2.50 -6.67 9.38
CA HIS A 83 1.56 -5.63 8.97
C HIS A 83 1.99 -4.23 9.43
N LYS A 84 2.65 -4.13 10.59
CA LYS A 84 3.22 -2.88 11.08
C LYS A 84 4.34 -2.36 10.17
N SER A 85 5.23 -3.24 9.70
CA SER A 85 6.28 -2.87 8.73
C SER A 85 5.70 -2.43 7.40
N LEU A 86 4.63 -3.07 6.95
CA LEU A 86 3.91 -2.68 5.73
C LEU A 86 3.32 -1.27 5.85
N GLN A 87 2.69 -0.95 6.98
CA GLN A 87 2.17 0.39 7.25
C GLN A 87 3.27 1.44 7.25
N SER A 88 4.40 1.17 7.92
CA SER A 88 5.55 2.08 7.95
C SER A 88 6.12 2.37 6.56
N LEU A 89 6.21 1.36 5.70
CA LEU A 89 6.66 1.54 4.31
C LEU A 89 5.69 2.42 3.52
N SER A 90 4.39 2.20 3.68
CA SER A 90 3.37 3.00 3.00
C SER A 90 3.37 4.46 3.44
N GLU A 91 3.62 4.74 4.71
CA GLU A 91 3.73 6.09 5.24
C GLU A 91 5.01 6.78 4.77
N THR A 92 6.13 6.06 4.76
CA THR A 92 7.42 6.58 4.29
C THR A 92 7.36 6.91 2.79
N ASP A 93 6.80 6.03 1.97
CA ASP A 93 6.64 6.27 0.54
C ASP A 93 5.75 7.49 0.26
N ARG A 94 4.64 7.62 0.98
CA ARG A 94 3.76 8.79 0.86
C ARG A 94 4.45 10.08 1.27
N SER A 95 5.19 10.06 2.38
CA SER A 95 5.92 11.23 2.86
C SER A 95 7.05 11.63 1.92
N GLN A 96 7.77 10.67 1.36
CA GLN A 96 8.82 10.96 0.39
C GLN A 96 8.27 11.50 -0.94
N VAL A 97 7.19 10.94 -1.43
CA VAL A 97 6.54 11.43 -2.66
C VAL A 97 5.98 12.84 -2.47
N ILE A 98 5.35 13.12 -1.32
CA ILE A 98 4.80 14.45 -1.04
C ILE A 98 5.89 15.48 -0.79
N SER A 99 7.00 15.12 -0.13
CA SER A 99 8.11 16.03 0.14
C SER A 99 9.02 16.28 -1.07
N SER A 100 8.96 15.44 -2.08
CA SER A 100 9.72 15.59 -3.32
C SER A 100 9.00 16.30 -4.45
N LEU A 101 7.66 16.46 -4.35
CA LEU A 101 6.87 17.16 -5.38
C LEU A 101 6.98 18.68 -5.19
N THR A 102 7.42 19.35 -6.23
CA THR A 102 7.33 20.82 -6.27
C THR A 102 5.88 21.28 -6.49
N PRO A 103 5.53 22.50 -6.04
CA PRO A 103 4.20 23.05 -6.33
C PRO A 103 3.82 23.05 -7.82
N GLU A 104 4.80 23.21 -8.69
CA GLU A 104 4.63 23.15 -10.15
C GLU A 104 4.22 21.74 -10.61
N GLU A 105 4.90 20.69 -10.10
CA GLU A 105 4.57 19.30 -10.42
C GLU A 105 3.19 18.91 -9.91
N VAL A 106 2.77 19.45 -8.78
CA VAL A 106 1.40 19.27 -8.25
C VAL A 106 0.39 19.91 -9.18
N ALA A 107 0.63 21.15 -9.62
CA ALA A 107 -0.24 21.85 -10.57
C ALA A 107 -0.39 21.10 -11.89
N ASP A 108 0.71 20.53 -12.41
CA ASP A 108 0.70 19.74 -13.64
C ASP A 108 -0.09 18.42 -13.49
N ARG A 109 0.04 17.74 -12.37
CA ARG A 109 -0.72 16.50 -12.07
C ARG A 109 -2.23 16.74 -11.96
N PHE A 110 -2.64 17.90 -11.46
CA PHE A 110 -4.04 18.32 -11.39
C PHE A 110 -4.53 19.01 -12.65
N GLU A 111 -3.71 19.05 -13.71
CA GLU A 111 -4.02 19.68 -14.99
C GLU A 111 -4.41 21.16 -14.86
N ILE A 112 -3.90 21.85 -13.85
CA ILE A 112 -4.12 23.28 -13.64
C ILE A 112 -3.22 24.03 -14.63
N ARG A 113 -3.79 24.44 -15.75
CA ARG A 113 -3.07 25.13 -16.84
C ARG A 113 -3.17 26.65 -16.75
N ASP A 114 -4.15 27.13 -16.02
CA ASP A 114 -4.39 28.56 -15.82
C ASP A 114 -3.42 29.18 -14.83
N GLU A 115 -2.80 30.30 -15.19
CA GLU A 115 -1.81 30.99 -14.37
C GLU A 115 -2.38 31.43 -13.01
N VAL A 116 -3.63 31.89 -12.99
CA VAL A 116 -4.32 32.32 -11.77
C VAL A 116 -4.55 31.11 -10.85
N GLY A 117 -4.98 29.99 -11.41
CA GLY A 117 -5.18 28.74 -10.68
C GLY A 117 -3.88 28.21 -10.07
N ARG A 118 -2.76 28.27 -10.79
CA ARG A 118 -1.43 27.91 -10.29
C ARG A 118 -0.99 28.80 -9.13
N GLN A 119 -1.15 30.11 -9.26
CA GLN A 119 -0.81 31.06 -8.20
C GLN A 119 -1.65 30.87 -6.94
N MET A 120 -2.93 30.58 -7.08
CA MET A 120 -3.80 30.23 -5.93
C MET A 120 -3.36 28.94 -5.25
N LEU A 121 -2.99 27.92 -6.02
CA LEU A 121 -2.45 26.65 -5.46
C LEU A 121 -1.17 26.91 -4.67
N TYR A 122 -0.22 27.66 -5.23
CA TYR A 122 1.04 27.96 -4.57
C TYR A 122 0.84 28.76 -3.27
N ALA A 123 -0.01 29.77 -3.30
CA ALA A 123 -0.35 30.53 -2.11
C ALA A 123 -1.03 29.67 -1.03
N THR A 124 -1.86 28.72 -1.42
CA THR A 124 -2.51 27.77 -0.50
C THR A 124 -1.51 26.83 0.13
N ILE A 125 -0.59 26.26 -0.64
CA ILE A 125 0.49 25.40 -0.14
C ILE A 125 1.38 26.14 0.85
N GLU A 126 1.79 27.36 0.52
CA GLU A 126 2.59 28.21 1.41
C GLU A 126 1.87 28.52 2.74
N ARG A 127 0.57 28.80 2.66
CA ARG A 127 -0.25 29.06 3.84
C ARG A 127 -0.36 27.83 4.73
N LEU A 128 -0.58 26.65 4.15
CA LEU A 128 -0.65 25.39 4.90
C LEU A 128 0.67 25.06 5.58
N LYS A 129 1.80 25.23 4.89
CA LYS A 129 3.14 25.05 5.50
C LYS A 129 3.35 25.94 6.73
N ARG A 130 2.97 27.22 6.63
CA ARG A 130 3.08 28.14 7.78
C ARG A 130 2.20 27.76 8.95
N LEU A 131 1.01 27.21 8.70
CA LEU A 131 0.12 26.75 9.76
C LEU A 131 0.70 25.52 10.48
N GLU A 132 1.29 24.58 9.74
CA GLU A 132 1.94 23.41 10.32
C GLU A 132 3.19 23.79 11.13
N GLU A 133 4.00 24.71 10.62
CA GLU A 133 5.19 25.23 11.33
C GLU A 133 4.82 26.05 12.58
N GLY A 134 3.69 26.78 12.55
CA GLY A 134 3.18 27.54 13.68
C GLY A 134 2.64 26.66 14.80
N ASP A 135 1.97 25.57 14.46
CA ASP A 135 1.41 24.60 15.44
C ASP A 135 2.51 23.77 16.12
N ALA A 136 3.62 23.53 15.44
CA ALA A 136 4.80 22.87 16.00
C ALA A 136 5.51 23.71 17.07
N SER A 137 5.41 25.04 16.99
CA SER A 137 6.07 25.95 17.95
C SER A 137 5.22 26.22 19.21
N GLU A 138 3.92 25.96 19.19
CA GLU A 138 3.07 26.12 20.39
C GLU A 138 3.06 24.90 21.31
N SER A 139 3.45 23.74 20.82
CA SER A 139 3.50 22.50 21.62
C SER A 139 4.66 22.45 22.63
N ASP A 140 5.69 23.25 22.46
CA ASP A 140 6.89 23.20 23.32
C ASP A 140 6.85 24.20 24.49
N ASN A 141 5.80 25.03 24.63
CA ASN A 141 5.76 26.07 25.66
C ASN A 141 4.71 25.85 26.76
N HIS A 142 4.27 24.62 27.01
CA HIS A 142 3.39 24.31 28.15
C HIS A 142 4.05 23.40 29.19
N GLY A 143 5.26 23.76 29.58
CA GLY A 143 6.00 23.08 30.63
C GLY A 143 6.79 24.05 31.50
N GLY A 144 6.11 24.78 32.36
CA GLY A 144 6.87 25.51 33.35
C GLY A 144 6.20 26.74 33.92
N SER A 145 5.27 26.57 34.82
CA SER A 145 5.14 27.43 36.00
C SER A 145 4.09 26.90 36.96
N ALA A 146 4.52 26.04 37.81
CA ALA A 146 3.86 25.85 39.09
C ALA A 146 4.95 25.74 40.14
N ALA A 147 5.26 26.81 40.76
CA ALA A 147 5.83 26.75 42.09
C ALA A 147 5.75 28.11 42.76
N GLN A 148 5.29 28.05 43.95
CA GLN A 148 5.48 28.92 45.09
C GLN A 148 4.29 29.79 45.43
N MET A 149 3.45 29.23 46.27
CA MET A 149 3.48 29.56 47.70
C MET A 149 2.86 28.45 48.49
#